data_f9145f8c7c81f1765becc58bc738c6a8
#
_entry.id   f9145f8c7c81f1765becc58bc738c6a8
#
_cell.length_a   1.000
_cell.length_b   1.000
_cell.length_c   1.000
_cell.angle_alpha   90.00
_cell.angle_beta   90.00
_cell.angle_gamma   90.00
#
_symmetry.space_group_name_H-M   'P 1'
#
loop_
_entity.id
_entity.type
_entity.pdbx_description
1 polymer ?
#
loop_
_entity_poly.entity_id
_entity_poly.type
_entity_poly.pdbx_seq_one_letter_code
_entity_poly.pdbx_strand_id
1 'polypeptide(L)'
;MATDGTVTVKGALVTVLQDRNIAARETGLISKVHFKAGEFIDASSVLAELEATQARLKVEEAQIQYNKAVEAASSDLESRAARKSLDVSKAELARAQAANKQFSKSISQTEMDRLRLTTERAELLIEQSEQTTRLAKLEADLRRNQLDFAQHTLDRHRISTPISGMV
;
A
#
# COMPACT_ATOMS: atom_id res chain seq x y z
N MET A 1 -35.89 -47.05 30.12
CA MET A 1 -36.17 -46.11 31.20
C MET A 1 -34.86 -45.48 31.60
N ALA A 2 -34.60 -44.25 31.12
CA ALA A 2 -33.43 -43.46 31.55
C ALA A 2 -33.88 -42.70 32.83
N THR A 3 -33.25 -43.00 33.94
CA THR A 3 -33.44 -42.29 35.22
C THR A 3 -32.70 -40.95 35.06
N ASP A 4 -33.46 -39.87 34.99
CA ASP A 4 -32.98 -38.50 35.11
C ASP A 4 -32.44 -38.30 36.53
N GLY A 5 -31.11 -38.51 36.68
CA GLY A 5 -30.43 -38.37 37.97
C GLY A 5 -30.13 -36.91 38.29
N THR A 6 -31.10 -36.18 38.80
CA THR A 6 -30.85 -34.83 39.31
C THR A 6 -29.94 -34.90 40.53
N VAL A 7 -28.69 -34.49 40.42
CA VAL A 7 -27.73 -34.38 41.53
C VAL A 7 -27.89 -33.01 42.18
N THR A 8 -28.40 -32.97 43.41
CA THR A 8 -28.51 -31.76 44.20
C THR A 8 -27.25 -31.56 45.04
N VAL A 9 -26.41 -30.59 44.69
CA VAL A 9 -25.23 -30.20 45.46
C VAL A 9 -25.59 -29.05 46.41
N LYS A 10 -25.44 -29.25 47.71
CA LYS A 10 -25.64 -28.20 48.72
C LYS A 10 -24.28 -27.52 49.00
N GLY A 11 -24.26 -26.18 48.89
CA GLY A 11 -23.10 -25.38 49.25
C GLY A 11 -22.04 -25.25 48.13
N ALA A 12 -22.48 -25.30 46.88
CA ALA A 12 -21.57 -25.00 45.75
C ALA A 12 -21.20 -23.51 45.72
N LEU A 13 -19.88 -23.24 45.68
CA LEU A 13 -19.36 -21.90 45.44
C LEU A 13 -19.05 -21.76 43.93
N VAL A 14 -19.73 -20.82 43.28
CA VAL A 14 -19.43 -20.47 41.87
C VAL A 14 -18.40 -19.34 41.87
N THR A 15 -17.22 -19.59 41.29
CA THR A 15 -16.19 -18.58 41.13
C THR A 15 -15.93 -18.31 39.65
N VAL A 16 -15.65 -17.05 39.30
CA VAL A 16 -15.23 -16.68 37.95
C VAL A 16 -13.83 -17.23 37.73
N LEU A 17 -13.65 -18.02 36.67
CA LEU A 17 -12.38 -18.67 36.35
C LEU A 17 -11.40 -17.69 35.68
N GLN A 18 -11.94 -16.78 34.86
CA GLN A 18 -11.16 -15.73 34.18
C GLN A 18 -12.05 -14.47 34.11
N ASP A 19 -11.48 -13.36 34.52
CA ASP A 19 -12.05 -12.02 34.34
C ASP A 19 -11.10 -11.17 33.53
N ARG A 20 -11.61 -10.51 32.49
CA ARG A 20 -10.78 -9.67 31.59
C ARG A 20 -11.46 -8.33 31.35
N ASN A 21 -10.75 -7.28 31.66
CA ASN A 21 -11.12 -5.92 31.26
C ASN A 21 -10.67 -5.66 29.83
N ILE A 22 -11.62 -5.35 28.93
CA ILE A 22 -11.37 -5.03 27.54
C ILE A 22 -11.40 -3.51 27.39
N ALA A 23 -10.24 -2.92 27.16
CA ALA A 23 -10.11 -1.49 26.96
C ALA A 23 -10.25 -1.11 25.47
N ALA A 24 -10.85 0.05 25.20
CA ALA A 24 -10.79 0.67 23.89
C ALA A 24 -9.35 1.04 23.54
N ARG A 25 -8.96 0.82 22.29
CA ARG A 25 -7.61 1.14 21.78
C ARG A 25 -7.50 2.57 21.24
N GLU A 26 -8.65 3.22 21.03
CA GLU A 26 -8.77 4.61 20.59
C GLU A 26 -9.75 5.36 21.53
N THR A 27 -9.56 6.67 21.61
CA THR A 27 -10.49 7.56 22.32
C THR A 27 -11.59 8.02 21.37
N GLY A 28 -12.84 8.00 21.82
CA GLY A 28 -13.97 8.45 21.00
C GLY A 28 -15.31 8.23 21.67
N LEU A 29 -16.36 8.68 21.02
CA LEU A 29 -17.75 8.44 21.45
C LEU A 29 -18.15 7.03 21.03
N ILE A 30 -18.85 6.31 21.95
CA ILE A 30 -19.44 5.03 21.61
C ILE A 30 -20.65 5.28 20.70
N SER A 31 -20.60 4.76 19.48
CA SER A 31 -21.71 4.85 18.54
C SER A 31 -22.70 3.72 18.67
N LYS A 32 -22.21 2.52 19.04
CA LYS A 32 -23.04 1.32 19.18
C LYS A 32 -22.46 0.33 20.18
N VAL A 33 -23.33 -0.31 20.95
CA VAL A 33 -23.02 -1.45 21.81
C VAL A 33 -23.82 -2.64 21.29
N HIS A 34 -23.16 -3.78 21.07
CA HIS A 34 -23.75 -4.94 20.43
C HIS A 34 -24.27 -5.99 21.41
N PHE A 35 -23.78 -5.98 22.65
CA PHE A 35 -24.12 -7.01 23.68
C PHE A 35 -24.59 -6.36 24.97
N LYS A 36 -25.34 -7.15 25.76
CA LYS A 36 -25.82 -6.76 27.08
C LYS A 36 -25.16 -7.58 28.18
N ALA A 37 -25.17 -7.08 29.39
CA ALA A 37 -24.69 -7.84 30.55
C ALA A 37 -25.47 -9.17 30.68
N GLY A 38 -24.75 -10.27 30.89
CA GLY A 38 -25.28 -11.62 30.94
C GLY A 38 -25.41 -12.37 29.63
N GLU A 39 -25.02 -11.75 28.50
CA GLU A 39 -25.02 -12.38 27.20
C GLU A 39 -23.70 -13.14 26.96
N PHE A 40 -23.77 -14.33 26.35
CA PHE A 40 -22.60 -15.11 25.98
C PHE A 40 -22.11 -14.66 24.60
N ILE A 41 -20.80 -14.48 24.47
CA ILE A 41 -20.15 -14.03 23.24
C ILE A 41 -18.99 -14.96 22.85
N ASP A 42 -18.76 -15.09 21.56
CA ASP A 42 -17.62 -15.80 21.01
C ASP A 42 -16.37 -14.91 20.92
N ALA A 43 -15.20 -15.55 20.90
CA ALA A 43 -13.94 -14.85 20.63
C ALA A 43 -14.00 -14.09 19.31
N SER A 44 -13.36 -12.92 19.27
CA SER A 44 -13.35 -11.98 18.14
C SER A 44 -14.68 -11.27 17.85
N SER A 45 -15.73 -11.46 18.67
CA SER A 45 -16.97 -10.69 18.54
C SER A 45 -16.73 -9.21 18.83
N VAL A 46 -17.39 -8.34 18.06
CA VAL A 46 -17.34 -6.89 18.26
C VAL A 46 -18.32 -6.52 19.39
N LEU A 47 -17.79 -5.98 20.47
CA LEU A 47 -18.57 -5.58 21.66
C LEU A 47 -19.20 -4.20 21.51
N ALA A 48 -18.42 -3.26 21.02
CA ALA A 48 -18.85 -1.89 20.80
C ALA A 48 -18.08 -1.26 19.64
N GLU A 49 -18.69 -0.26 19.03
CA GLU A 49 -18.08 0.56 17.99
C GLU A 49 -17.97 2.01 18.48
N LEU A 50 -16.82 2.62 18.24
CA LEU A 50 -16.63 4.05 18.42
C LEU A 50 -17.07 4.79 17.15
N GLU A 51 -17.37 6.07 17.28
CA GLU A 51 -17.62 6.93 16.13
C GLU A 51 -16.37 7.02 15.27
N ALA A 52 -16.46 6.59 13.99
CA ALA A 52 -15.31 6.39 13.12
C ALA A 52 -15.36 7.23 11.83
N THR A 53 -16.20 8.26 11.78
CA THR A 53 -16.40 9.08 10.57
C THR A 53 -15.08 9.69 10.09
N GLN A 54 -14.31 10.28 11.00
CA GLN A 54 -13.00 10.87 10.65
C GLN A 54 -11.98 9.81 10.21
N ALA A 55 -11.98 8.64 10.86
CA ALA A 55 -11.08 7.55 10.49
C ALA A 55 -11.41 7.00 9.09
N ARG A 56 -12.70 6.88 8.74
CA ARG A 56 -13.13 6.48 7.39
C ARG A 56 -12.69 7.47 6.33
N LEU A 57 -12.87 8.77 6.56
CA LEU A 57 -12.41 9.80 5.64
C LEU A 57 -10.88 9.78 5.44
N LYS A 58 -10.12 9.51 6.49
CA LYS A 58 -8.65 9.34 6.38
C LYS A 58 -8.26 8.11 5.55
N VAL A 59 -9.00 7.00 5.67
CA VAL A 59 -8.78 5.82 4.82
C VAL A 59 -9.07 6.16 3.36
N GLU A 60 -10.17 6.84 3.08
CA GLU A 60 -10.54 7.26 1.72
C GLU A 60 -9.49 8.20 1.11
N GLU A 61 -9.04 9.20 1.87
CA GLU A 61 -7.96 10.10 1.46
C GLU A 61 -6.68 9.33 1.15
N ALA A 62 -6.24 8.44 2.04
CA ALA A 62 -5.04 7.63 1.87
C ALA A 62 -5.17 6.70 0.65
N GLN A 63 -6.37 6.13 0.40
CA GLN A 63 -6.65 5.31 -0.77
C GLN A 63 -6.48 6.10 -2.08
N ILE A 64 -7.01 7.33 -2.13
CA ILE A 64 -6.87 8.21 -3.30
C ILE A 64 -5.39 8.54 -3.54
N GLN A 65 -4.63 8.88 -2.49
CA GLN A 65 -3.20 9.18 -2.59
C GLN A 65 -2.40 7.96 -3.08
N TYR A 66 -2.72 6.77 -2.57
CA TYR A 66 -2.10 5.53 -3.03
C TYR A 66 -2.40 5.26 -4.51
N ASN A 67 -3.66 5.36 -4.93
CA ASN A 67 -4.05 5.14 -6.33
C ASN A 67 -3.33 6.12 -7.27
N LYS A 68 -3.22 7.41 -6.88
CA LYS A 68 -2.47 8.42 -7.63
C LYS A 68 -0.99 8.05 -7.78
N ALA A 69 -0.36 7.57 -6.70
CA ALA A 69 1.04 7.17 -6.73
C ALA A 69 1.27 5.92 -7.59
N VAL A 70 0.35 4.94 -7.54
CA VAL A 70 0.38 3.74 -8.39
C VAL A 70 0.27 4.11 -9.86
N GLU A 71 -0.64 5.04 -10.23
CA GLU A 71 -0.78 5.52 -11.60
C GLU A 71 0.50 6.18 -12.09
N ALA A 72 1.12 7.04 -11.28
CA ALA A 72 2.40 7.66 -11.60
C ALA A 72 3.53 6.62 -11.76
N ALA A 73 3.57 5.60 -10.90
CA ALA A 73 4.58 4.53 -10.92
C ALA A 73 4.41 3.57 -12.12
N SER A 74 3.20 3.43 -12.65
CA SER A 74 2.88 2.57 -13.79
C SER A 74 3.11 3.25 -15.14
N SER A 75 3.26 4.57 -15.17
CA SER A 75 3.48 5.33 -16.40
C SER A 75 4.84 5.01 -17.02
N ASP A 76 4.85 4.51 -18.24
CA ASP A 76 6.06 4.20 -19.01
C ASP A 76 6.37 5.22 -20.12
N LEU A 77 5.60 6.31 -20.19
CA LEU A 77 5.69 7.28 -21.28
C LEU A 77 7.08 7.91 -21.42
N GLU A 78 7.68 8.36 -20.32
CA GLU A 78 9.02 8.95 -20.31
C GLU A 78 10.08 7.95 -20.78
N SER A 79 10.02 6.72 -20.27
CA SER A 79 10.95 5.65 -20.64
C SER A 79 10.83 5.29 -22.12
N ARG A 80 9.61 5.22 -22.65
CA ARG A 80 9.37 4.97 -24.08
C ARG A 80 9.86 6.12 -24.95
N ALA A 81 9.61 7.36 -24.53
CA ALA A 81 10.10 8.54 -25.25
C ALA A 81 11.63 8.61 -25.28
N ALA A 82 12.29 8.36 -24.14
CA ALA A 82 13.74 8.31 -24.04
C ALA A 82 14.35 7.22 -24.94
N ARG A 83 13.77 6.01 -24.94
CA ARG A 83 14.21 4.90 -25.80
C ARG A 83 14.06 5.25 -27.28
N LYS A 84 12.95 5.88 -27.70
CA LYS A 84 12.75 6.32 -29.08
C LYS A 84 13.75 7.41 -29.49
N SER A 85 14.06 8.34 -28.59
CA SER A 85 15.10 9.36 -28.83
C SER A 85 16.47 8.69 -29.03
N LEU A 86 16.82 7.69 -28.24
CA LEU A 86 18.06 6.93 -28.40
C LEU A 86 18.11 6.17 -29.75
N ASP A 87 17.01 5.51 -30.13
CA ASP A 87 16.91 4.79 -31.41
C ASP A 87 17.21 5.72 -32.59
N VAL A 88 16.63 6.94 -32.54
CA VAL A 88 16.88 7.97 -33.60
C VAL A 88 18.35 8.38 -33.60
N SER A 89 18.92 8.76 -32.45
CA SER A 89 20.30 9.20 -32.34
C SER A 89 21.28 8.13 -32.79
N LYS A 90 21.05 6.87 -32.44
CA LYS A 90 21.86 5.71 -32.90
C LYS A 90 21.76 5.51 -34.40
N ALA A 91 20.58 5.67 -34.98
CA ALA A 91 20.38 5.55 -36.42
C ALA A 91 21.13 6.67 -37.22
N GLU A 92 21.10 7.91 -36.69
CA GLU A 92 21.82 9.03 -37.28
C GLU A 92 23.34 8.81 -37.23
N LEU A 93 23.88 8.44 -36.08
CA LEU A 93 25.29 8.12 -35.89
C LEU A 93 25.74 6.98 -36.83
N ALA A 94 24.95 5.92 -36.93
CA ALA A 94 25.25 4.78 -37.79
C ALA A 94 25.28 5.17 -39.27
N ARG A 95 24.35 6.02 -39.74
CA ARG A 95 24.33 6.54 -41.10
C ARG A 95 25.57 7.37 -41.37
N ALA A 96 25.95 8.27 -40.47
CA ALA A 96 27.16 9.09 -40.60
C ALA A 96 28.43 8.24 -40.64
N GLN A 97 28.52 7.20 -39.79
CA GLN A 97 29.65 6.25 -39.82
C GLN A 97 29.70 5.46 -41.12
N ALA A 98 28.56 5.01 -41.65
CA ALA A 98 28.50 4.32 -42.94
C ALA A 98 28.94 5.22 -44.11
N ALA A 99 28.48 6.48 -44.12
CA ALA A 99 28.90 7.45 -45.13
C ALA A 99 30.42 7.69 -45.12
N ASN A 100 31.03 7.83 -43.94
CA ASN A 100 32.50 8.00 -43.83
C ASN A 100 33.28 6.74 -44.18
N LYS A 101 32.70 5.55 -44.04
CA LYS A 101 33.32 4.30 -44.53
C LYS A 101 33.28 4.20 -46.05
N GLN A 102 32.20 4.67 -46.67
CA GLN A 102 32.02 4.60 -48.12
C GLN A 102 32.83 5.72 -48.86
N PHE A 103 32.80 6.93 -48.30
CA PHE A 103 33.49 8.08 -48.82
C PHE A 103 34.29 8.75 -47.71
N SER A 104 35.61 8.60 -47.74
CA SER A 104 36.48 9.14 -46.69
C SER A 104 36.28 10.66 -46.52
N LYS A 105 36.06 11.09 -45.25
CA LYS A 105 35.84 12.50 -44.86
C LYS A 105 34.55 13.14 -45.42
N SER A 106 33.54 12.35 -45.79
CA SER A 106 32.23 12.89 -46.22
C SER A 106 31.52 13.63 -45.11
N ILE A 107 31.74 13.24 -43.84
CA ILE A 107 31.24 13.90 -42.65
C ILE A 107 32.44 14.39 -41.82
N SER A 108 32.39 15.64 -41.35
CA SER A 108 33.49 16.23 -40.57
C SER A 108 33.62 15.56 -39.19
N GLN A 109 34.82 15.58 -38.62
CA GLN A 109 35.08 15.05 -37.30
C GLN A 109 34.19 15.73 -36.21
N THR A 110 34.03 17.04 -36.31
CA THR A 110 33.17 17.84 -35.41
C THR A 110 31.73 17.34 -35.45
N GLU A 111 31.18 17.03 -36.62
CA GLU A 111 29.83 16.50 -36.76
C GLU A 111 29.73 15.07 -36.24
N MET A 112 30.74 14.24 -36.44
CA MET A 112 30.80 12.90 -35.85
C MET A 112 30.80 12.95 -34.32
N ASP A 113 31.58 13.87 -33.73
CA ASP A 113 31.64 14.04 -32.28
C ASP A 113 30.30 14.56 -31.73
N ARG A 114 29.65 15.49 -32.45
CA ARG A 114 28.31 15.99 -32.12
C ARG A 114 27.27 14.84 -32.06
N LEU A 115 27.26 13.98 -33.09
CA LEU A 115 26.31 12.84 -33.14
C LEU A 115 26.61 11.83 -32.04
N ARG A 116 27.89 11.59 -31.70
CA ARG A 116 28.26 10.72 -30.58
C ARG A 116 27.75 11.28 -29.25
N LEU A 117 28.03 12.56 -28.99
CA LEU A 117 27.54 13.23 -27.75
C LEU A 117 26.02 13.26 -27.67
N THR A 118 25.33 13.43 -28.80
CA THR A 118 23.86 13.36 -28.84
C THR A 118 23.36 11.97 -28.45
N THR A 119 24.03 10.92 -28.91
CA THR A 119 23.69 9.53 -28.55
C THR A 119 23.95 9.27 -27.06
N GLU A 120 25.10 9.68 -26.54
CA GLU A 120 25.44 9.57 -25.12
C GLU A 120 24.42 10.31 -24.25
N ARG A 121 24.01 11.52 -24.66
CA ARG A 121 22.96 12.27 -23.96
C ARG A 121 21.62 11.53 -23.97
N ALA A 122 21.27 10.89 -25.07
CA ALA A 122 20.03 10.10 -25.15
C ALA A 122 20.09 8.82 -24.25
N GLU A 123 21.28 8.23 -24.09
CA GLU A 123 21.48 7.14 -23.13
C GLU A 123 21.26 7.58 -21.68
N LEU A 124 21.81 8.73 -21.29
CA LEU A 124 21.59 9.32 -19.96
C LEU A 124 20.12 9.65 -19.69
N LEU A 125 19.35 10.05 -20.72
CA LEU A 125 17.89 10.26 -20.56
C LEU A 125 17.14 8.97 -20.22
N ILE A 126 17.59 7.82 -20.72
CA ILE A 126 17.00 6.52 -20.31
C ILE A 126 17.30 6.26 -18.83
N GLU A 127 18.55 6.42 -18.39
CA GLU A 127 18.93 6.22 -17.00
C GLU A 127 18.13 7.15 -16.07
N GLN A 128 17.96 8.41 -16.46
CA GLN A 128 17.13 9.36 -15.74
C GLN A 128 15.67 8.90 -15.63
N SER A 129 15.08 8.45 -16.75
CA SER A 129 13.69 7.95 -16.74
C SER A 129 13.50 6.71 -15.87
N GLU A 130 14.49 5.81 -15.87
CA GLU A 130 14.48 4.62 -15.00
C GLU A 130 14.61 5.00 -13.53
N GLN A 131 15.43 6.00 -13.20
CA GLN A 131 15.54 6.53 -11.85
C GLN A 131 14.21 7.15 -11.40
N THR A 132 13.59 7.98 -12.25
CA THR A 132 12.27 8.57 -11.97
C THR A 132 11.22 7.48 -11.70
N THR A 133 11.20 6.43 -12.52
CA THR A 133 10.28 5.28 -12.31
C THR A 133 10.54 4.55 -10.99
N ARG A 134 11.81 4.35 -10.63
CA ARG A 134 12.14 3.75 -9.31
C ARG A 134 11.65 4.60 -8.14
N LEU A 135 11.85 5.91 -8.21
CA LEU A 135 11.37 6.84 -7.18
C LEU A 135 9.85 6.86 -7.09
N ALA A 136 9.14 6.84 -8.22
CA ALA A 136 7.68 6.76 -8.24
C ALA A 136 7.15 5.45 -7.59
N LYS A 137 7.83 4.32 -7.80
CA LYS A 137 7.49 3.05 -7.13
C LYS A 137 7.66 3.13 -5.61
N LEU A 138 8.77 3.71 -5.14
CA LEU A 138 9.01 3.91 -3.71
C LEU A 138 7.96 4.84 -3.09
N GLU A 139 7.53 5.88 -3.83
CA GLU A 139 6.43 6.74 -3.38
C GLU A 139 5.10 5.96 -3.28
N ALA A 140 4.80 5.08 -4.24
CA ALA A 140 3.62 4.22 -4.18
C ALA A 140 3.66 3.28 -2.95
N ASP A 141 4.82 2.69 -2.64
CA ASP A 141 5.00 1.86 -1.45
C ASP A 141 4.82 2.67 -0.15
N LEU A 142 5.34 3.90 -0.11
CA LEU A 142 5.12 4.81 1.03
C LEU A 142 3.62 5.11 1.23
N ARG A 143 2.87 5.41 0.15
CA ARG A 143 1.43 5.68 0.21
C ARG A 143 0.64 4.44 0.60
N ARG A 144 1.08 3.26 0.19
CA ARG A 144 0.49 2.00 0.65
C ARG A 144 0.60 1.85 2.16
N ASN A 145 1.79 2.07 2.72
CA ASN A 145 2.00 2.01 4.17
C ASN A 145 1.12 3.02 4.93
N GLN A 146 0.92 4.22 4.36
CA GLN A 146 0.01 5.22 4.94
C GLN A 146 -1.45 4.77 4.90
N LEU A 147 -1.87 4.12 3.83
CA LEU A 147 -3.20 3.52 3.72
C LEU A 147 -3.40 2.40 4.75
N ASP A 148 -2.43 1.48 4.85
CA ASP A 148 -2.47 0.38 5.81
C ASP A 148 -2.56 0.92 7.26
N PHE A 149 -1.80 1.98 7.57
CA PHE A 149 -1.88 2.64 8.87
C PHE A 149 -3.27 3.25 9.13
N ALA A 150 -3.85 3.92 8.14
CA ALA A 150 -5.20 4.49 8.26
C ALA A 150 -6.26 3.40 8.47
N GLN A 151 -6.15 2.28 7.76
CA GLN A 151 -7.04 1.12 7.92
C GLN A 151 -6.91 0.51 9.32
N HIS A 152 -5.69 0.28 9.81
CA HIS A 152 -5.47 -0.20 11.17
C HIS A 152 -6.03 0.74 12.23
N THR A 153 -5.92 2.06 12.01
CA THR A 153 -6.53 3.05 12.90
C THR A 153 -8.05 2.94 12.89
N LEU A 154 -8.66 2.76 11.72
CA LEU A 154 -10.10 2.54 11.59
C LEU A 154 -10.54 1.26 12.31
N ASP A 155 -9.81 0.16 12.16
CA ASP A 155 -10.12 -1.12 12.81
C ASP A 155 -10.09 -1.02 14.34
N ARG A 156 -9.21 -0.16 14.89
CA ARG A 156 -9.12 0.09 16.34
C ARG A 156 -10.34 0.79 16.93
N HIS A 157 -11.22 1.36 16.10
CA HIS A 157 -12.52 1.89 16.53
C HIS A 157 -13.54 0.80 16.80
N ARG A 158 -13.24 -0.46 16.50
CA ARG A 158 -14.04 -1.63 16.88
C ARG A 158 -13.41 -2.29 18.08
N ILE A 159 -14.18 -2.37 19.15
CA ILE A 159 -13.77 -3.02 20.40
C ILE A 159 -14.22 -4.47 20.32
N SER A 160 -13.29 -5.40 20.19
CA SER A 160 -13.55 -6.83 20.09
C SER A 160 -12.95 -7.59 21.27
N THR A 161 -13.56 -8.72 21.63
CA THR A 161 -13.06 -9.60 22.68
C THR A 161 -12.05 -10.61 22.11
N PRO A 162 -10.90 -10.85 22.79
CA PRO A 162 -9.97 -11.91 22.40
C PRO A 162 -10.37 -13.31 22.89
N ILE A 163 -11.36 -13.41 23.79
CA ILE A 163 -11.82 -14.66 24.40
C ILE A 163 -13.33 -14.78 24.29
N SER A 164 -13.86 -16.01 24.31
CA SER A 164 -15.26 -16.29 24.48
C SER A 164 -15.64 -16.25 25.97
N GLY A 165 -16.85 -15.82 26.29
CA GLY A 165 -17.33 -15.72 27.66
C GLY A 165 -18.63 -14.96 27.77
N MET A 166 -19.05 -14.69 29.02
CA MET A 166 -20.23 -13.89 29.35
C MET A 166 -19.78 -12.44 29.59
N VAL A 167 -20.51 -11.47 29.04
CA VAL A 167 -20.28 -10.03 29.26
C VAL A 167 -20.82 -9.60 30.62
#